data_dccfd298488636ce5732bf3e9c927b0c
#
_entry.id   dccfd298488636ce5732bf3e9c927b0c
#
_cell.length_a   1.000
_cell.length_b   1.000
_cell.length_c   1.000
_cell.angle_alpha   90.00
_cell.angle_beta   90.00
_cell.angle_gamma   90.00
#
_symmetry.space_group_name_H-M   'P 1'
#
loop_
_entity.id
_entity.type
_entity.pdbx_description
1 polymer ?
#
loop_
_entity_poly.entity_id
_entity_poly.type
_entity_poly.pdbx_seq_one_letter_code
_entity_poly.pdbx_strand_id
1 'polypeptide(L)'
;MIGSLTEWSDRFLKAEKTGIGISAPTSEIQGFDVEDAYQIQLETIRRKIQSGMEVTGKKIGLTSKAMQEVLGVNEPDYGHLLDVMEMENNGCISSLRLIQPKVEAEVAFILKKDLHGPNITVDDVIEATDYVVASIEVVDSRVKEWEIKLPDTVADNASSGLYILGNRKIHLSEIDLPSIQMSLYKNGEFINQGTGEAVLGNPATCVAWLANKLHRFKGSLKAGEVILSGALSAAIEAKPGDRFTADFGEKLGTVSVNFE
;
A
#
# COMPACT_ATOMS: atom_id res chain seq x y z
N MET A 1 11.40 -25.70 13.02
CA MET A 1 9.92 -25.69 13.01
C MET A 1 9.52 -24.22 12.82
N ILE A 2 8.78 -23.92 11.78
CA ILE A 2 8.16 -22.60 11.59
C ILE A 2 7.28 -22.39 12.82
N GLY A 3 7.50 -21.32 13.61
CA GLY A 3 6.54 -20.90 14.62
C GLY A 3 5.16 -20.87 13.95
N SER A 4 4.09 -21.27 14.63
CA SER A 4 2.78 -21.42 13.98
C SER A 4 2.39 -20.09 13.31
N LEU A 5 1.65 -20.14 12.20
CA LEU A 5 1.07 -18.93 11.53
C LEU A 5 0.41 -18.01 12.55
N THR A 6 -0.27 -18.58 13.52
CA THR A 6 -0.92 -17.88 14.63
C THR A 6 0.06 -17.11 15.50
N GLU A 7 1.22 -17.71 15.82
CA GLU A 7 2.25 -17.06 16.66
C GLU A 7 2.84 -15.83 16.00
N TRP A 8 3.16 -15.90 14.69
CA TRP A 8 3.66 -14.75 13.95
C TRP A 8 2.58 -13.67 13.79
N SER A 9 1.34 -14.06 13.50
CA SER A 9 0.21 -13.14 13.50
C SER A 9 0.05 -12.43 14.86
N ASP A 10 0.20 -13.15 16.00
CA ASP A 10 0.18 -12.56 17.34
C ASP A 10 1.32 -11.53 17.53
N ARG A 11 2.51 -11.84 17.04
CA ARG A 11 3.68 -10.94 17.15
C ARG A 11 3.44 -9.65 16.36
N PHE A 12 2.94 -9.72 15.13
CA PHE A 12 2.61 -8.52 14.33
C PHE A 12 1.49 -7.69 14.95
N LEU A 13 0.40 -8.31 15.39
CA LEU A 13 -0.70 -7.62 16.08
C LEU A 13 -0.25 -6.96 17.39
N LYS A 14 0.64 -7.63 18.13
CA LYS A 14 1.23 -7.06 19.34
C LYS A 14 2.12 -5.86 19.02
N ALA A 15 2.98 -5.95 18.00
CA ALA A 15 3.85 -4.85 17.57
C ALA A 15 3.02 -3.61 17.20
N GLU A 16 1.99 -3.79 16.37
CA GLU A 16 1.05 -2.73 16.00
C GLU A 16 0.38 -2.08 17.23
N LYS A 17 -0.08 -2.90 18.17
CA LYS A 17 -0.76 -2.42 19.38
C LYS A 17 0.18 -1.68 20.36
N THR A 18 1.43 -2.12 20.46
CA THR A 18 2.37 -1.60 21.47
C THR A 18 3.30 -0.51 20.95
N GLY A 19 3.35 -0.28 19.62
CA GLY A 19 4.32 0.61 19.00
C GLY A 19 5.77 0.10 19.08
N ILE A 20 5.96 -1.21 19.33
CA ILE A 20 7.31 -1.81 19.49
C ILE A 20 7.55 -2.82 18.38
N GLY A 21 8.47 -2.49 17.48
CA GLY A 21 8.84 -3.36 16.37
C GLY A 21 9.45 -4.69 16.81
N ILE A 22 9.31 -5.72 15.98
CA ILE A 22 9.82 -7.08 16.19
C ILE A 22 10.98 -7.40 15.25
N SER A 23 11.70 -8.49 15.50
CA SER A 23 12.69 -9.03 14.57
C SER A 23 12.01 -9.58 13.31
N ALA A 24 12.72 -9.53 12.18
CA ALA A 24 12.22 -10.06 10.92
C ALA A 24 12.00 -11.59 10.96
N PRO A 25 10.88 -12.11 10.42
CA PRO A 25 10.67 -13.56 10.29
C PRO A 25 11.82 -14.30 9.60
N THR A 26 12.40 -13.70 8.55
CA THR A 26 13.55 -14.28 7.83
C THR A 26 14.80 -14.41 8.66
N SER A 27 14.93 -13.66 9.77
CA SER A 27 16.06 -13.78 10.70
C SER A 27 15.91 -14.94 11.70
N GLU A 28 14.68 -15.41 11.91
CA GLU A 28 14.36 -16.44 12.90
C GLU A 28 13.93 -17.78 12.27
N ILE A 29 13.42 -17.77 11.03
CA ILE A 29 12.92 -18.95 10.33
C ILE A 29 13.81 -19.25 9.12
N GLN A 30 14.52 -20.37 9.18
CA GLN A 30 15.29 -20.83 8.03
C GLN A 30 14.36 -21.27 6.89
N GLY A 31 14.57 -20.76 5.70
CA GLY A 31 13.78 -21.11 4.50
C GLY A 31 12.40 -20.46 4.44
N PHE A 32 12.15 -19.42 5.26
CA PHE A 32 10.93 -18.63 5.20
C PHE A 32 10.78 -17.95 3.83
N ASP A 33 9.72 -18.25 3.12
CA ASP A 33 9.47 -17.76 1.78
C ASP A 33 8.22 -16.87 1.66
N VAL A 34 7.96 -16.39 0.45
CA VAL A 34 6.83 -15.48 0.17
C VAL A 34 5.47 -16.16 0.33
N GLU A 35 5.38 -17.47 0.05
CA GLU A 35 4.14 -18.24 0.21
C GLU A 35 3.76 -18.37 1.69
N ASP A 36 4.72 -18.70 2.55
CA ASP A 36 4.55 -18.71 4.01
C ASP A 36 4.15 -17.33 4.53
N ALA A 37 4.78 -16.29 4.00
CA ALA A 37 4.51 -14.91 4.37
C ALA A 37 3.07 -14.48 4.08
N TYR A 38 2.53 -14.82 2.90
CA TYR A 38 1.12 -14.57 2.58
C TYR A 38 0.17 -15.34 3.49
N GLN A 39 0.51 -16.56 3.95
CA GLN A 39 -0.32 -17.28 4.92
C GLN A 39 -0.38 -16.54 6.27
N ILE A 40 0.75 -15.98 6.75
CA ILE A 40 0.76 -15.16 7.97
C ILE A 40 -0.06 -13.87 7.78
N GLN A 41 0.11 -13.19 6.64
CA GLN A 41 -0.67 -12.01 6.31
C GLN A 41 -2.18 -12.32 6.34
N LEU A 42 -2.61 -13.35 5.63
CA LEU A 42 -4.02 -13.74 5.55
C LEU A 42 -4.60 -14.12 6.93
N GLU A 43 -3.82 -14.83 7.77
CA GLU A 43 -4.23 -15.13 9.14
C GLU A 43 -4.40 -13.86 9.97
N THR A 44 -3.47 -12.89 9.85
CA THR A 44 -3.55 -11.60 10.54
C THR A 44 -4.78 -10.81 10.11
N ILE A 45 -5.05 -10.73 8.81
CA ILE A 45 -6.23 -10.05 8.26
C ILE A 45 -7.52 -10.76 8.71
N ARG A 46 -7.57 -12.10 8.65
CA ARG A 46 -8.72 -12.88 9.14
C ARG A 46 -9.06 -12.55 10.60
N ARG A 47 -8.05 -12.43 11.45
CA ARG A 47 -8.23 -12.08 12.88
C ARG A 47 -8.70 -10.65 13.08
N LYS A 48 -8.20 -9.69 12.28
CA LYS A 48 -8.69 -8.31 12.28
C LYS A 48 -10.16 -8.25 11.87
N ILE A 49 -10.56 -8.98 10.83
CA ILE A 49 -11.98 -9.09 10.41
C ILE A 49 -12.82 -9.70 11.55
N GLN A 50 -12.36 -10.75 12.22
CA GLN A 50 -13.06 -11.34 13.37
C GLN A 50 -13.21 -10.40 14.56
N SER A 51 -12.33 -9.40 14.67
CA SER A 51 -12.45 -8.33 15.69
C SER A 51 -13.37 -7.17 15.26
N GLY A 52 -14.00 -7.25 14.08
CA GLY A 52 -14.99 -6.30 13.60
C GLY A 52 -14.49 -5.27 12.58
N MET A 53 -13.23 -5.40 12.10
CA MET A 53 -12.71 -4.55 11.02
C MET A 53 -13.18 -5.07 9.65
N GLU A 54 -13.27 -4.16 8.67
CA GLU A 54 -13.69 -4.49 7.31
C GLU A 54 -12.54 -4.24 6.30
N VAL A 55 -12.39 -5.12 5.31
CA VAL A 55 -11.48 -4.87 4.19
C VAL A 55 -12.14 -3.89 3.24
N THR A 56 -11.53 -2.72 3.08
CA THR A 56 -12.00 -1.65 2.20
C THR A 56 -11.21 -1.55 0.90
N GLY A 57 -10.11 -2.28 0.79
CA GLY A 57 -9.27 -2.24 -0.39
C GLY A 57 -7.98 -2.99 -0.27
N LYS A 58 -7.04 -2.67 -1.15
CA LYS A 58 -5.71 -3.26 -1.20
C LYS A 58 -4.68 -2.23 -1.66
N LYS A 59 -3.42 -2.45 -1.29
CA LYS A 59 -2.28 -1.67 -1.77
C LYS A 59 -1.31 -2.56 -2.51
N ILE A 60 -0.55 -1.98 -3.43
CA ILE A 60 0.47 -2.68 -4.20
C ILE A 60 1.81 -2.01 -3.92
N GLY A 61 2.75 -2.76 -3.38
CA GLY A 61 4.12 -2.31 -3.12
C GLY A 61 5.12 -2.84 -4.15
N LEU A 62 6.37 -2.34 -4.10
CA LEU A 62 7.47 -2.77 -4.95
C LEU A 62 7.14 -2.64 -6.46
N THR A 63 6.47 -1.58 -6.85
CA THR A 63 6.03 -1.31 -8.21
C THR A 63 7.11 -0.67 -9.09
N SER A 64 8.29 -0.36 -8.54
CA SER A 64 9.44 0.14 -9.28
C SER A 64 10.42 -1.00 -9.60
N LYS A 65 10.82 -1.14 -10.87
CA LYS A 65 11.84 -2.12 -11.28
C LYS A 65 13.16 -1.94 -10.53
N ALA A 66 13.58 -0.70 -10.31
CA ALA A 66 14.80 -0.41 -9.56
C ALA A 66 14.74 -0.96 -8.11
N MET A 67 13.59 -0.82 -7.44
CA MET A 67 13.41 -1.37 -6.09
C MET A 67 13.33 -2.90 -6.09
N GLN A 68 12.71 -3.49 -7.12
CA GLN A 68 12.69 -4.94 -7.29
C GLN A 68 14.12 -5.50 -7.46
N GLU A 69 14.95 -4.85 -8.26
CA GLU A 69 16.37 -5.23 -8.45
C GLU A 69 17.17 -5.11 -7.13
N VAL A 70 16.99 -4.01 -6.37
CA VAL A 70 17.65 -3.81 -5.07
C VAL A 70 17.30 -4.92 -4.07
N LEU A 71 16.04 -5.36 -4.06
CA LEU A 71 15.56 -6.43 -3.17
C LEU A 71 15.74 -7.84 -3.75
N GLY A 72 16.26 -7.96 -4.98
CA GLY A 72 16.46 -9.25 -5.64
C GLY A 72 15.16 -9.98 -5.97
N VAL A 73 14.08 -9.23 -6.23
CA VAL A 73 12.76 -9.77 -6.57
C VAL A 73 12.35 -9.35 -7.98
N ASN A 74 11.33 -10.00 -8.54
CA ASN A 74 10.89 -9.78 -9.92
C ASN A 74 9.39 -9.49 -10.05
N GLU A 75 8.71 -9.31 -8.93
CA GLU A 75 7.28 -9.00 -8.89
C GLU A 75 6.96 -8.04 -7.74
N PRO A 76 5.84 -7.28 -7.83
CA PRO A 76 5.30 -6.51 -6.72
C PRO A 76 4.87 -7.38 -5.54
N ASP A 77 4.57 -6.74 -4.41
CA ASP A 77 3.85 -7.32 -3.29
C ASP A 77 2.48 -6.64 -3.10
N TYR A 78 1.64 -7.15 -2.20
CA TYR A 78 0.39 -6.50 -1.85
C TYR A 78 0.02 -6.67 -0.38
N GLY A 79 -0.74 -5.71 0.12
CA GLY A 79 -1.38 -5.75 1.43
C GLY A 79 -2.86 -5.41 1.36
N HIS A 80 -3.58 -5.66 2.45
CA HIS A 80 -4.99 -5.33 2.61
C HIS A 80 -5.14 -3.98 3.30
N LEU A 81 -6.07 -3.16 2.82
CA LEU A 81 -6.52 -1.94 3.48
C LEU A 81 -7.78 -2.24 4.30
N LEU A 82 -7.83 -1.69 5.50
CA LEU A 82 -8.96 -1.84 6.41
C LEU A 82 -9.62 -0.48 6.65
N ASP A 83 -10.89 -0.50 7.00
CA ASP A 83 -11.70 0.69 7.30
C ASP A 83 -11.04 1.63 8.31
N VAL A 84 -10.38 1.08 9.33
CA VAL A 84 -9.67 1.86 10.37
C VAL A 84 -8.37 2.51 9.88
N MET A 85 -7.92 2.21 8.67
CA MET A 85 -6.69 2.76 8.07
C MET A 85 -6.95 4.05 7.27
N GLU A 86 -8.19 4.32 6.88
CA GLU A 86 -8.52 5.53 6.13
C GLU A 86 -8.49 6.77 7.04
N MET A 87 -7.80 7.80 6.58
CA MET A 87 -7.69 9.08 7.26
C MET A 87 -8.25 10.20 6.37
N GLU A 88 -8.83 11.21 6.99
CA GLU A 88 -9.34 12.37 6.26
C GLU A 88 -8.23 13.14 5.57
N ASN A 89 -8.49 13.67 4.37
CA ASN A 89 -7.59 14.56 3.68
C ASN A 89 -7.37 15.84 4.52
N ASN A 90 -6.13 16.24 4.68
CA ASN A 90 -5.68 17.32 5.55
C ASN A 90 -5.91 17.02 7.06
N GLY A 91 -6.17 15.76 7.41
CA GLY A 91 -6.30 15.29 8.79
C GLY A 91 -4.96 15.23 9.52
N CYS A 92 -5.03 14.83 10.78
CA CYS A 92 -3.86 14.67 11.65
C CYS A 92 -3.73 13.22 12.13
N ILE A 93 -2.53 12.66 12.01
CA ILE A 93 -2.19 11.32 12.47
C ILE A 93 -1.41 11.46 13.78
N SER A 94 -1.90 10.82 14.83
CA SER A 94 -1.11 10.69 16.06
C SER A 94 0.06 9.71 15.82
N SER A 95 1.27 10.17 16.08
CA SER A 95 2.49 9.35 15.97
C SER A 95 2.47 8.12 16.88
N LEU A 96 1.62 8.13 17.92
CA LEU A 96 1.43 6.96 18.80
C LEU A 96 0.76 5.76 18.13
N ARG A 97 0.16 5.96 16.93
CA ARG A 97 -0.45 4.90 16.13
C ARG A 97 0.55 4.15 15.25
N LEU A 98 1.76 4.66 15.13
CA LEU A 98 2.75 4.20 14.16
C LEU A 98 4.08 3.89 14.86
N ILE A 99 4.93 3.10 14.21
CA ILE A 99 6.23 2.69 14.74
C ILE A 99 7.36 3.47 14.06
N GLN A 100 7.38 3.47 12.73
CA GLN A 100 8.44 4.07 11.90
C GLN A 100 7.89 4.47 10.53
N PRO A 101 6.94 5.42 10.49
CA PRO A 101 6.18 5.73 9.29
C PRO A 101 7.02 6.35 8.19
N LYS A 102 6.68 6.00 6.94
CA LYS A 102 7.13 6.70 5.74
C LYS A 102 5.92 7.05 4.88
N VAL A 103 6.03 8.12 4.12
CA VAL A 103 4.96 8.66 3.26
C VAL A 103 5.30 8.41 1.81
N GLU A 104 4.33 7.89 1.07
CA GLU A 104 4.36 7.65 -0.37
C GLU A 104 3.16 8.34 -1.03
N ALA A 105 3.38 8.95 -2.21
CA ALA A 105 2.32 9.53 -2.99
C ALA A 105 1.95 8.59 -4.14
N GLU A 106 0.65 8.33 -4.31
CA GLU A 106 0.12 7.30 -5.20
C GLU A 106 -1.14 7.77 -5.94
N VAL A 107 -1.55 7.00 -6.95
CA VAL A 107 -2.89 7.08 -7.54
C VAL A 107 -3.74 5.95 -6.96
N ALA A 108 -4.88 6.30 -6.36
CA ALA A 108 -5.86 5.33 -5.88
C ALA A 108 -6.95 5.12 -6.93
N PHE A 109 -7.27 3.86 -7.20
CA PHE A 109 -8.38 3.43 -8.06
C PHE A 109 -9.55 3.06 -7.19
N ILE A 110 -10.75 3.53 -7.53
CA ILE A 110 -12.00 3.11 -6.91
C ILE A 110 -12.78 2.29 -7.93
N LEU A 111 -13.03 1.03 -7.61
CA LEU A 111 -13.66 0.08 -8.52
C LEU A 111 -15.19 0.20 -8.50
N LYS A 112 -15.84 0.07 -9.68
CA LYS A 112 -17.30 -0.06 -9.83
C LYS A 112 -17.72 -1.46 -10.21
N LYS A 113 -16.75 -2.34 -10.57
CA LYS A 113 -16.99 -3.75 -10.91
C LYS A 113 -15.95 -4.63 -10.26
N ASP A 114 -16.32 -5.87 -9.97
CA ASP A 114 -15.37 -6.90 -9.52
C ASP A 114 -14.38 -7.26 -10.63
N LEU A 115 -13.13 -7.52 -10.23
CA LEU A 115 -12.09 -8.06 -11.10
C LEU A 115 -11.66 -9.44 -10.61
N HIS A 116 -11.91 -10.47 -11.41
CA HIS A 116 -11.61 -11.86 -11.10
C HIS A 116 -10.57 -12.39 -12.09
N GLY A 117 -9.32 -12.57 -11.62
CA GLY A 117 -8.30 -13.27 -12.44
C GLY A 117 -8.71 -14.73 -12.77
N PRO A 118 -7.93 -15.42 -13.60
CA PRO A 118 -6.69 -14.97 -14.24
C PRO A 118 -6.95 -14.16 -15.52
N ASN A 119 -5.87 -13.60 -16.09
CA ASN A 119 -5.83 -12.92 -17.39
C ASN A 119 -6.53 -11.54 -17.42
N ILE A 120 -6.64 -10.87 -16.28
CA ILE A 120 -7.05 -9.46 -16.22
C ILE A 120 -6.00 -8.59 -16.91
N THR A 121 -6.48 -7.73 -17.82
CA THR A 121 -5.69 -6.78 -18.62
C THR A 121 -5.84 -5.36 -18.09
N VAL A 122 -5.05 -4.42 -18.60
CA VAL A 122 -5.20 -2.98 -18.32
C VAL A 122 -6.58 -2.48 -18.77
N ASP A 123 -7.08 -2.95 -19.90
CA ASP A 123 -8.41 -2.54 -20.42
C ASP A 123 -9.53 -2.99 -19.47
N ASP A 124 -9.44 -4.20 -18.90
CA ASP A 124 -10.39 -4.68 -17.89
C ASP A 124 -10.37 -3.80 -16.64
N VAL A 125 -9.18 -3.37 -16.20
CA VAL A 125 -9.04 -2.44 -15.07
C VAL A 125 -9.68 -1.10 -15.39
N ILE A 126 -9.42 -0.54 -16.57
CA ILE A 126 -10.02 0.74 -17.00
C ILE A 126 -11.55 0.63 -17.00
N GLU A 127 -12.11 -0.45 -17.53
CA GLU A 127 -13.57 -0.67 -17.55
C GLU A 127 -14.15 -0.86 -16.14
N ALA A 128 -13.44 -1.53 -15.25
CA ALA A 128 -13.89 -1.81 -13.89
C ALA A 128 -13.72 -0.62 -12.92
N THR A 129 -12.93 0.40 -13.28
CA THR A 129 -12.69 1.58 -12.44
C THR A 129 -13.80 2.61 -12.63
N ASP A 130 -14.34 3.12 -11.51
CA ASP A 130 -15.29 4.23 -11.51
C ASP A 130 -14.53 5.55 -11.69
N TYR A 131 -13.60 5.83 -10.79
CA TYR A 131 -12.74 7.02 -10.85
C TYR A 131 -11.40 6.74 -10.16
N VAL A 132 -10.45 7.64 -10.38
CA VAL A 132 -9.18 7.70 -9.65
C VAL A 132 -9.10 8.98 -8.86
N VAL A 133 -8.31 8.96 -7.77
CA VAL A 133 -8.00 10.12 -6.95
C VAL A 133 -6.50 10.15 -6.62
N ALA A 134 -5.97 11.32 -6.29
CA ALA A 134 -4.68 11.44 -5.62
C ALA A 134 -4.74 10.72 -4.27
N SER A 135 -3.66 10.08 -3.85
CA SER A 135 -3.60 9.44 -2.53
C SER A 135 -2.21 9.60 -1.89
N ILE A 136 -2.19 9.49 -0.58
CA ILE A 136 -1.00 9.27 0.22
C ILE A 136 -1.17 7.92 0.92
N GLU A 137 -0.18 7.04 0.78
CA GLU A 137 -0.01 5.91 1.69
C GLU A 137 1.00 6.27 2.77
N VAL A 138 0.71 5.89 4.01
CA VAL A 138 1.64 5.90 5.13
C VAL A 138 2.02 4.46 5.40
N VAL A 139 3.15 4.04 4.87
CA VAL A 139 3.70 2.72 5.18
C VAL A 139 4.35 2.73 6.54
N ASP A 140 4.16 1.66 7.31
CA ASP A 140 4.67 1.53 8.69
C ASP A 140 5.06 0.08 8.96
N SER A 141 6.37 -0.21 9.00
CA SER A 141 6.81 -1.59 9.24
C SER A 141 6.75 -1.94 10.72
N ARG A 142 6.19 -3.12 11.03
CA ARG A 142 6.27 -3.73 12.37
C ARG A 142 7.58 -4.48 12.58
N VAL A 143 8.41 -4.59 11.54
CA VAL A 143 9.79 -5.10 11.66
C VAL A 143 10.74 -3.93 11.96
N LYS A 144 11.58 -4.08 12.98
CA LYS A 144 12.50 -3.03 13.46
C LYS A 144 13.38 -2.48 12.36
N GLU A 145 13.58 -1.15 12.38
CA GLU A 145 14.57 -0.43 11.56
C GLU A 145 14.46 -0.68 10.06
N TRP A 146 13.29 -1.15 9.61
CA TRP A 146 13.06 -1.55 8.21
C TRP A 146 14.07 -2.61 7.72
N GLU A 147 14.60 -3.43 8.64
CA GLU A 147 15.47 -4.56 8.29
C GLU A 147 14.67 -5.73 7.69
N ILE A 148 14.09 -5.49 6.52
CA ILE A 148 13.13 -6.39 5.85
C ILE A 148 13.70 -6.97 4.56
N LYS A 149 13.30 -8.21 4.28
CA LYS A 149 13.31 -8.82 2.94
C LYS A 149 11.86 -8.92 2.45
N LEU A 150 11.66 -9.31 1.18
CA LEU A 150 10.32 -9.45 0.62
C LEU A 150 9.37 -10.33 1.48
N PRO A 151 9.76 -11.52 1.97
CA PRO A 151 8.85 -12.29 2.83
C PRO A 151 8.46 -11.57 4.12
N ASP A 152 9.36 -10.74 4.69
CA ASP A 152 9.09 -10.04 5.95
C ASP A 152 8.01 -8.96 5.77
N THR A 153 8.13 -8.14 4.70
CA THR A 153 7.13 -7.12 4.39
C THR A 153 5.79 -7.74 4.00
N VAL A 154 5.80 -8.82 3.22
CA VAL A 154 4.56 -9.54 2.88
C VAL A 154 3.85 -10.07 4.11
N ALA A 155 4.56 -10.72 5.07
CA ALA A 155 3.98 -11.21 6.31
C ALA A 155 3.41 -10.09 7.18
N ASP A 156 4.02 -8.90 7.09
CA ASP A 156 3.64 -7.66 7.76
C ASP A 156 2.60 -6.85 6.96
N ASN A 157 1.73 -7.51 6.21
CA ASN A 157 0.70 -6.88 5.38
C ASN A 157 1.28 -5.85 4.38
N ALA A 158 2.41 -6.17 3.74
CA ALA A 158 3.17 -5.26 2.87
C ALA A 158 3.48 -3.92 3.53
N SER A 159 3.75 -3.94 4.84
CA SER A 159 4.00 -2.77 5.70
C SER A 159 2.91 -1.69 5.62
N SER A 160 1.66 -2.05 5.29
CA SER A 160 0.54 -1.10 5.25
C SER A 160 0.30 -0.50 6.63
N GLY A 161 0.18 0.82 6.71
CA GLY A 161 -0.16 1.56 7.92
C GLY A 161 -1.48 2.30 7.78
N LEU A 162 -1.48 3.46 7.15
CA LEU A 162 -2.67 4.31 6.94
C LEU A 162 -2.72 4.78 5.48
N TYR A 163 -3.87 5.31 5.04
CA TYR A 163 -3.98 5.95 3.74
C TYR A 163 -4.93 7.14 3.76
N ILE A 164 -4.71 8.08 2.84
CA ILE A 164 -5.48 9.30 2.69
C ILE A 164 -5.87 9.43 1.23
N LEU A 165 -7.15 9.70 0.97
CA LEU A 165 -7.67 9.92 -0.37
C LEU A 165 -7.88 11.42 -0.62
N GLY A 166 -7.48 11.90 -1.80
CA GLY A 166 -7.79 13.23 -2.28
C GLY A 166 -9.29 13.37 -2.62
N ASN A 167 -9.77 14.60 -2.60
CA ASN A 167 -11.21 14.86 -2.78
C ASN A 167 -11.65 14.92 -4.25
N ARG A 168 -10.70 14.98 -5.20
CA ARG A 168 -11.00 15.22 -6.61
C ARG A 168 -11.06 13.91 -7.38
N LYS A 169 -12.27 13.51 -7.76
CA LYS A 169 -12.58 12.31 -8.52
C LYS A 169 -12.42 12.60 -10.02
N ILE A 170 -11.66 11.79 -10.74
CA ILE A 170 -11.43 11.91 -12.17
C ILE A 170 -11.72 10.57 -12.84
N HIS A 171 -12.51 10.58 -13.91
CA HIS A 171 -12.71 9.38 -14.73
C HIS A 171 -11.47 9.10 -15.58
N LEU A 172 -11.18 7.82 -15.81
CA LEU A 172 -9.99 7.42 -16.56
C LEU A 172 -9.97 7.92 -18.01
N SER A 173 -11.13 8.23 -18.58
CA SER A 173 -11.23 8.87 -19.91
C SER A 173 -10.71 10.31 -19.97
N GLU A 174 -10.50 10.96 -18.83
CA GLU A 174 -10.08 12.36 -18.70
C GLU A 174 -8.59 12.52 -18.37
N ILE A 175 -7.90 11.39 -18.09
CA ILE A 175 -6.50 11.40 -17.64
C ILE A 175 -5.69 10.30 -18.32
N ASP A 176 -4.43 10.60 -18.64
CA ASP A 176 -3.45 9.63 -19.10
C ASP A 176 -2.60 9.23 -17.90
N LEU A 177 -2.82 8.01 -17.37
CA LEU A 177 -2.21 7.53 -16.13
C LEU A 177 -0.67 7.56 -16.14
N PRO A 178 0.03 7.09 -17.20
CA PRO A 178 1.49 7.17 -17.27
C PRO A 178 2.04 8.58 -17.17
N SER A 179 1.34 9.56 -17.76
CA SER A 179 1.79 10.96 -17.84
C SER A 179 1.45 11.80 -16.60
N ILE A 180 0.73 11.25 -15.62
CA ILE A 180 0.48 11.94 -14.34
C ILE A 180 1.81 12.40 -13.75
N GLN A 181 1.88 13.66 -13.36
CA GLN A 181 2.99 14.23 -12.62
C GLN A 181 2.58 14.45 -11.16
N MET A 182 3.49 14.16 -10.25
CA MET A 182 3.31 14.36 -8.82
C MET A 182 4.53 15.05 -8.23
N SER A 183 4.31 16.07 -7.40
CA SER A 183 5.34 16.71 -6.58
C SER A 183 5.01 16.51 -5.10
N LEU A 184 5.98 15.99 -4.33
CA LEU A 184 5.84 15.78 -2.89
C LEU A 184 6.56 16.90 -2.12
N TYR A 185 5.83 17.51 -1.19
CA TYR A 185 6.33 18.54 -0.29
C TYR A 185 6.28 18.06 1.16
N LYS A 186 7.31 18.42 1.93
CA LYS A 186 7.37 18.20 3.38
C LYS A 186 7.59 19.55 4.06
N ASN A 187 6.68 19.95 4.94
CA ASN A 187 6.73 21.25 5.66
C ASN A 187 6.77 22.47 4.71
N GLY A 188 6.16 22.34 3.52
CA GLY A 188 6.17 23.36 2.47
C GLY A 188 7.40 23.35 1.58
N GLU A 189 8.42 22.55 1.85
CA GLU A 189 9.61 22.39 1.04
C GLU A 189 9.44 21.25 0.03
N PHE A 190 9.86 21.46 -1.22
CA PHE A 190 9.88 20.42 -2.25
C PHE A 190 10.89 19.32 -1.87
N ILE A 191 10.45 18.06 -1.91
CA ILE A 191 11.28 16.90 -1.57
C ILE A 191 11.63 16.08 -2.82
N ASN A 192 10.62 15.63 -3.54
CA ASN A 192 10.80 14.82 -4.74
C ASN A 192 9.58 14.94 -5.67
N GLN A 193 9.70 14.32 -6.82
CA GLN A 193 8.64 14.24 -7.82
C GLN A 193 8.63 12.84 -8.46
N GLY A 194 7.52 12.50 -9.07
CA GLY A 194 7.38 11.26 -9.80
C GLY A 194 6.33 11.36 -10.90
N THR A 195 6.25 10.31 -11.71
CA THR A 195 5.25 10.18 -12.77
C THR A 195 4.54 8.84 -12.65
N GLY A 196 3.36 8.74 -13.24
CA GLY A 196 2.63 7.47 -13.29
C GLY A 196 3.41 6.36 -14.00
N GLU A 197 4.29 6.72 -14.96
CA GLU A 197 5.16 5.76 -15.66
C GLU A 197 6.13 5.02 -14.69
N ALA A 198 6.50 5.63 -13.55
CA ALA A 198 7.35 5.00 -12.55
C ALA A 198 6.74 3.71 -11.96
N VAL A 199 5.41 3.60 -12.02
CA VAL A 199 4.64 2.47 -11.49
C VAL A 199 4.45 1.43 -12.60
N LEU A 200 5.46 0.57 -12.81
CA LEU A 200 5.52 -0.46 -13.87
C LEU A 200 5.08 0.03 -15.27
N GLY A 201 5.38 1.30 -15.60
CA GLY A 201 5.01 1.92 -16.87
C GLY A 201 3.57 2.46 -16.92
N ASN A 202 2.67 1.95 -16.09
CA ASN A 202 1.28 2.40 -15.99
C ASN A 202 0.66 1.89 -14.67
N PRO A 203 0.12 2.76 -13.81
CA PRO A 203 -0.55 2.36 -12.56
C PRO A 203 -1.61 1.26 -12.72
N ALA A 204 -2.37 1.26 -13.83
CA ALA A 204 -3.36 0.22 -14.13
C ALA A 204 -2.73 -1.17 -14.34
N THR A 205 -1.46 -1.26 -14.76
CA THR A 205 -0.73 -2.53 -14.86
C THR A 205 -0.59 -3.20 -13.50
N CYS A 206 -0.35 -2.42 -12.44
CA CYS A 206 -0.25 -2.94 -11.08
C CYS A 206 -1.59 -3.49 -10.59
N VAL A 207 -2.69 -2.80 -10.87
CA VAL A 207 -4.05 -3.28 -10.52
C VAL A 207 -4.39 -4.58 -11.24
N ALA A 208 -4.06 -4.69 -12.53
CA ALA A 208 -4.21 -5.93 -13.31
C ALA A 208 -3.36 -7.06 -12.72
N TRP A 209 -2.09 -6.78 -12.38
CA TRP A 209 -1.21 -7.73 -11.71
C TRP A 209 -1.83 -8.23 -10.39
N LEU A 210 -2.34 -7.32 -9.56
CA LEU A 210 -2.95 -7.68 -8.28
C LEU A 210 -4.17 -8.59 -8.45
N ALA A 211 -5.09 -8.27 -9.38
CA ALA A 211 -6.25 -9.10 -9.67
C ALA A 211 -5.85 -10.52 -10.07
N ASN A 212 -4.81 -10.65 -10.91
CA ASN A 212 -4.25 -11.93 -11.33
C ASN A 212 -3.52 -12.67 -10.19
N LYS A 213 -2.81 -11.94 -9.32
CA LYS A 213 -2.10 -12.51 -8.15
C LYS A 213 -3.09 -13.07 -7.14
N LEU A 214 -4.15 -12.32 -6.82
CA LEU A 214 -5.20 -12.72 -5.88
C LEU A 214 -5.92 -14.00 -6.31
N HIS A 215 -6.10 -14.23 -7.63
CA HIS A 215 -6.69 -15.46 -8.14
C HIS A 215 -5.97 -16.72 -7.63
N ARG A 216 -4.64 -16.68 -7.47
CA ARG A 216 -3.83 -17.80 -6.94
C ARG A 216 -4.22 -18.15 -5.50
N PHE A 217 -4.73 -17.18 -4.74
CA PHE A 217 -5.22 -17.34 -3.36
C PHE A 217 -6.75 -17.40 -3.29
N LYS A 218 -7.44 -17.65 -4.41
CA LYS A 218 -8.91 -17.70 -4.51
C LYS A 218 -9.58 -16.37 -4.13
N GLY A 219 -8.85 -15.27 -4.23
CA GLY A 219 -9.31 -13.91 -4.01
C GLY A 219 -9.67 -13.18 -5.30
N SER A 220 -10.20 -11.98 -5.14
CA SER A 220 -10.53 -11.05 -6.23
C SER A 220 -10.52 -9.61 -5.70
N LEU A 221 -10.56 -8.64 -6.62
CA LEU A 221 -10.88 -7.25 -6.27
C LEU A 221 -12.39 -7.06 -6.38
N LYS A 222 -12.96 -6.25 -5.49
CA LYS A 222 -14.41 -6.04 -5.38
C LYS A 222 -14.81 -4.64 -5.81
N ALA A 223 -16.02 -4.51 -6.34
CA ALA A 223 -16.64 -3.21 -6.54
C ALA A 223 -16.73 -2.45 -5.20
N GLY A 224 -16.40 -1.18 -5.21
CA GLY A 224 -16.28 -0.33 -4.02
C GLY A 224 -14.90 -0.33 -3.35
N GLU A 225 -14.03 -1.29 -3.65
CA GLU A 225 -12.67 -1.30 -3.06
C GLU A 225 -11.79 -0.15 -3.60
N VAL A 226 -10.95 0.35 -2.70
CA VAL A 226 -9.84 1.27 -2.98
C VAL A 226 -8.60 0.45 -3.31
N ILE A 227 -7.95 0.72 -4.44
CA ILE A 227 -6.70 0.08 -4.81
C ILE A 227 -5.61 1.14 -4.93
N LEU A 228 -4.65 1.14 -4.00
CA LEU A 228 -3.45 1.96 -4.08
C LEU A 228 -2.48 1.30 -5.05
N SER A 229 -2.10 2.01 -6.09
CA SER A 229 -1.43 1.41 -7.26
C SER A 229 0.08 1.29 -7.16
N GLY A 230 0.67 1.88 -6.14
CA GLY A 230 2.11 1.93 -5.93
C GLY A 230 2.67 3.36 -6.00
N ALA A 231 3.77 3.56 -5.30
CA ALA A 231 4.41 4.85 -5.12
C ALA A 231 4.98 5.43 -6.42
N LEU A 232 4.68 6.71 -6.70
CA LEU A 232 5.22 7.45 -7.85
C LEU A 232 6.66 7.91 -7.61
N SER A 233 7.11 7.96 -6.37
CA SER A 233 8.45 8.37 -5.96
C SER A 233 8.90 7.63 -4.69
N ALA A 234 10.14 7.85 -4.25
CA ALA A 234 10.66 7.23 -3.04
C ALA A 234 9.88 7.63 -1.79
N ALA A 235 9.70 6.68 -0.86
CA ALA A 235 9.11 6.88 0.45
C ALA A 235 9.94 7.84 1.31
N ILE A 236 9.29 8.75 2.05
CA ILE A 236 9.94 9.77 2.88
C ILE A 236 9.56 9.58 4.34
N GLU A 237 10.55 9.47 5.22
CA GLU A 237 10.35 9.34 6.67
C GLU A 237 9.49 10.49 7.23
N ALA A 238 8.49 10.13 8.03
CA ALA A 238 7.62 11.07 8.74
C ALA A 238 7.93 11.09 10.24
N LYS A 239 7.86 12.29 10.83
CA LYS A 239 8.10 12.54 12.26
C LYS A 239 6.99 13.41 12.83
N PRO A 240 6.76 13.39 14.17
CA PRO A 240 5.87 14.33 14.81
C PRO A 240 6.20 15.78 14.43
N GLY A 241 5.17 16.55 14.06
CA GLY A 241 5.30 17.92 13.57
C GLY A 241 5.44 18.06 12.06
N ASP A 242 5.63 16.97 11.32
CA ASP A 242 5.72 17.02 9.86
C ASP A 242 4.33 17.18 9.21
N ARG A 243 4.31 17.90 8.10
CA ARG A 243 3.19 17.99 7.17
C ARG A 243 3.65 17.56 5.79
N PHE A 244 2.93 16.63 5.19
CA PHE A 244 3.15 16.22 3.80
C PHE A 244 2.01 16.72 2.91
N THR A 245 2.37 17.14 1.69
CA THR A 245 1.42 17.49 0.64
C THR A 245 1.92 16.89 -0.67
N ALA A 246 1.11 16.03 -1.28
CA ALA A 246 1.33 15.53 -2.62
C ALA A 246 0.43 16.33 -3.59
N ASP A 247 1.06 16.98 -4.55
CA ASP A 247 0.40 17.80 -5.58
C ASP A 247 0.46 17.08 -6.94
N PHE A 248 -0.70 16.73 -7.46
CA PHE A 248 -0.87 16.05 -8.75
C PHE A 248 -1.37 17.01 -9.85
N GLY A 249 -1.22 18.31 -9.63
CA GLY A 249 -1.62 19.35 -10.56
C GLY A 249 -3.14 19.52 -10.66
N GLU A 250 -3.55 20.25 -11.72
CA GLU A 250 -4.94 20.68 -11.83
C GLU A 250 -5.96 19.56 -11.94
N LYS A 251 -5.60 18.41 -12.51
CA LYS A 251 -6.55 17.32 -12.72
C LYS A 251 -6.89 16.58 -11.43
N LEU A 252 -5.92 15.99 -10.74
CA LEU A 252 -6.13 15.23 -9.52
C LEU A 252 -6.08 16.08 -8.25
N GLY A 253 -5.54 17.30 -8.31
CA GLY A 253 -5.45 18.20 -7.16
C GLY A 253 -4.40 17.75 -6.14
N THR A 254 -4.65 18.11 -4.89
CA THR A 254 -3.72 17.84 -3.78
C THR A 254 -4.32 16.92 -2.74
N VAL A 255 -3.46 16.16 -2.08
CA VAL A 255 -3.77 15.40 -0.88
C VAL A 255 -2.71 15.69 0.17
N SER A 256 -3.10 15.81 1.45
CA SER A 256 -2.16 16.18 2.50
C SER A 256 -2.49 15.52 3.84
N VAL A 257 -1.47 15.42 4.70
CA VAL A 257 -1.56 14.82 6.03
C VAL A 257 -0.60 15.50 6.99
N ASN A 258 -0.98 15.61 8.26
CA ASN A 258 -0.16 16.12 9.34
C ASN A 258 0.17 14.99 10.32
N PHE A 259 1.33 15.07 10.98
CA PHE A 259 1.76 14.13 12.03
C PHE A 259 1.93 14.88 13.34
N GLU A 260 1.35 14.39 14.44
CA GLU A 260 1.45 14.96 15.78
C GLU A 260 1.94 13.96 16.84
#